data_fe3fdf0edb5795f38c5254c71892dd5b
#
_entry.id   fe3fdf0edb5795f38c5254c71892dd5b
#
_cell.length_a   1.000
_cell.length_b   1.000
_cell.length_c   1.000
_cell.angle_alpha   90.00
_cell.angle_beta   90.00
_cell.angle_gamma   90.00
#
_symmetry.space_group_name_H-M   'P 1'
#
loop_
_entity.id
_entity.type
_entity.pdbx_description
1 polymer ?
#
loop_
_entity_poly.entity_id
_entity_poly.type
_entity_poly.pdbx_seq_one_letter_code
_entity_poly.pdbx_strand_id
1 'polypeptide(L)'
;MKKKRKYLFIDILMLIIMLGGACALLYPLVGDALNNFWNQQVINYYQEKSNAENREAIQQEEKRIKEENKKIAKMGVPGNDPFTKKKPENTTLEKDYYQKHTIAVIRIPKINVALPVFDQTDNLFLKRGAALLEGTSYPDGGKGIHTVITSHRGLKEARLFSDLPKLKKGNHFYLEYKNQTFAYKVDKIQTIEPTEVETLNIVEDKNYATLMTCTPYGVNSHRLLVRGTRIPFSEGMKKTLAKADRVHRNRSLAILIFSLLLMIGIGSIVFKRIKSLKVRKRS
;
A
#
# COMPACT_ATOMS: atom_id res chain seq x y z
N MET A 1 38.71 -36.15 -22.19
CA MET A 1 37.25 -35.97 -22.17
C MET A 1 36.68 -35.60 -20.78
N LYS A 2 37.06 -36.23 -19.66
CA LYS A 2 36.52 -35.93 -18.30
C LYS A 2 36.74 -34.48 -17.82
N LYS A 3 37.89 -33.84 -18.07
CA LYS A 3 38.17 -32.45 -17.69
C LYS A 3 37.23 -31.43 -18.39
N LYS A 4 36.99 -31.57 -19.72
CA LYS A 4 36.12 -30.68 -20.50
C LYS A 4 34.66 -30.73 -20.00
N ARG A 5 34.14 -31.90 -19.58
CA ARG A 5 32.80 -32.07 -18.97
C ARG A 5 32.69 -31.37 -17.61
N LYS A 6 33.74 -31.42 -16.78
CA LYS A 6 33.78 -30.77 -15.47
C LYS A 6 33.66 -29.22 -15.59
N TYR A 7 34.41 -28.61 -16.51
CA TYR A 7 34.34 -27.17 -16.77
C TYR A 7 32.96 -26.74 -17.31
N LEU A 8 32.36 -27.52 -18.20
CA LEU A 8 31.01 -27.26 -18.70
C LEU A 8 29.98 -27.28 -17.59
N PHE A 9 30.06 -28.24 -16.67
CA PHE A 9 29.15 -28.32 -15.51
C PHE A 9 29.32 -27.12 -14.59
N ILE A 10 30.55 -26.69 -14.30
CA ILE A 10 30.85 -25.53 -13.48
C ILE A 10 30.32 -24.25 -14.14
N ASP A 11 30.51 -24.06 -15.44
CA ASP A 11 29.99 -22.91 -16.18
C ASP A 11 28.46 -22.84 -16.13
N ILE A 12 27.75 -23.96 -16.31
CA ILE A 12 26.29 -24.03 -16.21
C ILE A 12 25.84 -23.73 -14.79
N LEU A 13 26.50 -24.31 -13.79
CA LEU A 13 26.17 -24.06 -12.37
C LEU A 13 26.33 -22.57 -12.00
N MET A 14 27.41 -21.93 -12.42
CA MET A 14 27.63 -20.49 -12.22
C MET A 14 26.52 -19.65 -12.87
N LEU A 15 26.08 -20.00 -14.08
CA LEU A 15 25.01 -19.31 -14.77
C LEU A 15 23.68 -19.44 -14.04
N ILE A 16 23.38 -20.63 -13.50
CA ILE A 16 22.16 -20.87 -12.69
C ILE A 16 22.21 -20.04 -11.41
N ILE A 17 23.34 -20.03 -10.70
CA ILE A 17 23.50 -19.25 -9.46
C ILE A 17 23.36 -17.75 -9.76
N MET A 18 23.98 -17.27 -10.85
CA MET A 18 23.87 -15.87 -11.25
C MET A 18 22.42 -15.47 -11.57
N LEU A 19 21.70 -16.30 -12.33
CA LEU A 19 20.28 -16.06 -12.65
C LEU A 19 19.41 -16.09 -11.41
N GLY A 20 19.58 -17.11 -10.56
CA GLY A 20 18.86 -17.23 -9.29
C GLY A 20 19.11 -16.06 -8.35
N GLY A 21 20.35 -15.61 -8.22
CA GLY A 21 20.71 -14.43 -7.44
C GLY A 21 20.08 -13.14 -7.99
N ALA A 22 20.11 -12.95 -9.31
CA ALA A 22 19.43 -11.81 -9.94
C ALA A 22 17.91 -11.82 -9.70
N CYS A 23 17.25 -12.96 -9.86
CA CYS A 23 15.82 -13.10 -9.58
C CYS A 23 15.51 -12.82 -8.11
N ALA A 24 16.31 -13.31 -7.17
CA ALA A 24 16.12 -13.09 -5.74
C ALA A 24 16.24 -11.60 -5.34
N LEU A 25 17.20 -10.87 -5.94
CA LEU A 25 17.40 -9.44 -5.73
C LEU A 25 16.29 -8.58 -6.36
N LEU A 26 15.79 -8.97 -7.53
CA LEU A 26 14.75 -8.24 -8.26
C LEU A 26 13.36 -8.51 -7.70
N TYR A 27 13.13 -9.66 -7.07
CA TYR A 27 11.81 -10.09 -6.60
C TYR A 27 11.08 -9.02 -5.75
N PRO A 28 11.66 -8.43 -4.67
CA PRO A 28 10.96 -7.43 -3.88
C PRO A 28 10.72 -6.12 -4.64
N LEU A 29 11.63 -5.73 -5.54
CA LEU A 29 11.50 -4.49 -6.32
C LEU A 29 10.39 -4.61 -7.38
N VAL A 30 10.37 -5.73 -8.10
CA VAL A 30 9.36 -6.02 -9.12
C VAL A 30 8.00 -6.23 -8.46
N GLY A 31 7.95 -6.96 -7.34
CA GLY A 31 6.71 -7.17 -6.57
C GLY A 31 6.07 -5.86 -6.13
N ASP A 32 6.85 -4.96 -5.53
CA ASP A 32 6.38 -3.63 -5.12
C ASP A 32 5.90 -2.80 -6.33
N ALA A 33 6.67 -2.78 -7.42
CA ALA A 33 6.31 -2.03 -8.63
C ALA A 33 5.03 -2.57 -9.30
N LEU A 34 4.84 -3.89 -9.33
CA LEU A 34 3.61 -4.52 -9.82
C LEU A 34 2.43 -4.23 -8.91
N ASN A 35 2.60 -4.30 -7.58
CA ASN A 35 1.55 -3.94 -6.64
C ASN A 35 1.13 -2.47 -6.79
N ASN A 36 2.09 -1.55 -6.95
CA ASN A 36 1.82 -0.13 -7.19
C ASN A 36 1.09 0.10 -8.52
N PHE A 37 1.48 -0.61 -9.59
CA PHE A 37 0.79 -0.55 -10.88
C PHE A 37 -0.67 -1.02 -10.75
N TRP A 38 -0.88 -2.14 -10.08
CA TRP A 38 -2.21 -2.68 -9.82
C TRP A 38 -3.06 -1.72 -8.95
N ASN A 39 -2.49 -1.18 -7.88
CA ASN A 39 -3.14 -0.20 -7.01
C ASN A 39 -3.57 1.04 -7.81
N GLN A 40 -2.75 1.50 -8.76
CA GLN A 40 -3.12 2.64 -9.61
C GLN A 40 -4.35 2.34 -10.48
N GLN A 41 -4.53 1.11 -10.96
CA GLN A 41 -5.75 0.73 -11.69
C GLN A 41 -6.99 0.79 -10.79
N VAL A 42 -6.89 0.30 -9.56
CA VAL A 42 -7.99 0.37 -8.58
C VAL A 42 -8.30 1.81 -8.21
N ILE A 43 -7.28 2.63 -7.98
CA ILE A 43 -7.42 4.07 -7.68
C ILE A 43 -8.10 4.81 -8.84
N ASN A 44 -7.66 4.59 -10.08
CA ASN A 44 -8.26 5.23 -11.25
C ASN A 44 -9.73 4.87 -11.38
N TYR A 45 -10.07 3.59 -11.26
CA TYR A 45 -11.45 3.14 -11.29
C TYR A 45 -12.29 3.81 -10.19
N TYR A 46 -11.78 3.88 -8.96
CA TYR A 46 -12.46 4.55 -7.85
C TYR A 46 -12.72 6.04 -8.16
N GLN A 47 -11.72 6.74 -8.69
CA GLN A 47 -11.83 8.16 -9.06
C GLN A 47 -12.82 8.39 -10.20
N GLU A 48 -12.79 7.56 -11.25
CA GLU A 48 -13.74 7.61 -12.36
C GLU A 48 -15.18 7.39 -11.87
N LYS A 49 -15.39 6.37 -11.04
CA LYS A 49 -16.68 6.09 -10.42
C LYS A 49 -17.18 7.27 -9.58
N SER A 50 -16.33 7.79 -8.68
CA SER A 50 -16.68 8.93 -7.83
C SER A 50 -17.00 10.20 -8.62
N ASN A 51 -16.30 10.43 -9.75
CA ASN A 51 -16.57 11.56 -10.63
C ASN A 51 -17.86 11.41 -11.43
N ALA A 52 -18.31 10.18 -11.68
CA ALA A 52 -19.54 9.88 -12.43
C ALA A 52 -20.81 9.92 -11.54
N GLU A 53 -20.66 9.88 -10.20
CA GLU A 53 -21.80 9.94 -9.30
C GLU A 53 -22.55 11.29 -9.41
N ASN A 54 -23.88 11.22 -9.46
CA ASN A 54 -24.70 12.43 -9.49
C ASN A 54 -24.80 13.07 -8.11
N ARG A 55 -25.20 14.35 -8.06
CA ARG A 55 -25.29 15.12 -6.80
C ARG A 55 -26.24 14.51 -5.77
N GLU A 56 -27.34 13.92 -6.21
CA GLU A 56 -28.32 13.32 -5.31
C GLU A 56 -27.77 12.06 -4.61
N ALA A 57 -27.12 11.18 -5.38
CA ALA A 57 -26.46 10.01 -4.83
C ALA A 57 -25.35 10.38 -3.82
N ILE A 58 -24.54 11.40 -4.13
CA ILE A 58 -23.52 11.92 -3.23
C ILE A 58 -24.16 12.43 -1.92
N GLN A 59 -25.23 13.23 -1.98
CA GLN A 59 -25.90 13.77 -0.80
C GLN A 59 -26.57 12.68 0.05
N GLN A 60 -27.19 11.68 -0.56
CA GLN A 60 -27.78 10.55 0.16
C GLN A 60 -26.72 9.78 0.92
N GLU A 61 -25.61 9.50 0.26
CA GLU A 61 -24.52 8.77 0.87
C GLU A 61 -23.81 9.59 1.96
N GLU A 62 -23.64 10.91 1.80
CA GLU A 62 -23.13 11.78 2.86
C GLU A 62 -24.00 11.75 4.10
N LYS A 63 -25.34 11.76 3.95
CA LYS A 63 -26.28 11.61 5.07
C LYS A 63 -26.10 10.26 5.76
N ARG A 64 -26.05 9.17 4.98
CA ARG A 64 -25.84 7.81 5.50
C ARG A 64 -24.54 7.73 6.32
N ILE A 65 -23.45 8.26 5.79
CA ILE A 65 -22.14 8.26 6.46
C ILE A 65 -22.17 9.08 7.75
N LYS A 66 -22.81 10.24 7.76
CA LYS A 66 -22.97 11.06 8.98
C LYS A 66 -23.74 10.32 10.07
N GLU A 67 -24.78 9.61 9.69
CA GLU A 67 -25.55 8.78 10.65
C GLU A 67 -24.72 7.60 11.15
N GLU A 68 -23.97 6.95 10.28
CA GLU A 68 -23.08 5.85 10.64
C GLU A 68 -21.97 6.32 11.59
N ASN A 69 -21.32 7.44 11.29
CA ASN A 69 -20.30 8.04 12.17
C ASN A 69 -20.87 8.41 13.54
N LYS A 70 -22.14 8.87 13.64
CA LYS A 70 -22.81 9.11 14.93
C LYS A 70 -23.03 7.81 15.73
N LYS A 71 -23.35 6.70 15.06
CA LYS A 71 -23.48 5.39 15.72
C LYS A 71 -22.13 4.90 16.23
N ILE A 72 -21.09 4.98 15.38
CA ILE A 72 -19.71 4.62 15.71
C ILE A 72 -19.22 5.41 16.93
N ALA A 73 -19.50 6.72 16.99
CA ALA A 73 -19.10 7.57 18.11
C ALA A 73 -19.71 7.13 19.46
N LYS A 74 -20.85 6.45 19.44
CA LYS A 74 -21.50 5.92 20.65
C LYS A 74 -21.00 4.54 21.06
N MET A 75 -20.54 3.72 20.09
CA MET A 75 -20.11 2.34 20.34
C MET A 75 -18.64 2.22 20.74
N GLY A 76 -17.80 3.19 20.35
CA GLY A 76 -16.35 3.13 20.53
C GLY A 76 -15.66 2.13 19.57
N VAL A 77 -14.34 2.09 19.65
CA VAL A 77 -13.51 1.22 18.81
C VAL A 77 -13.46 -0.19 19.43
N PRO A 78 -13.80 -1.26 18.69
CA PRO A 78 -13.63 -2.61 19.17
C PRO A 78 -12.14 -2.91 19.46
N GLY A 79 -11.84 -3.53 20.62
CA GLY A 79 -10.48 -3.87 21.01
C GLY A 79 -9.81 -4.99 20.20
N ASN A 80 -10.31 -5.31 19.01
CA ASN A 80 -9.80 -6.38 18.17
C ASN A 80 -8.68 -5.89 17.25
N ASP A 81 -7.53 -6.54 17.33
CA ASP A 81 -6.41 -6.25 16.43
C ASP A 81 -6.71 -6.68 14.99
N PRO A 82 -6.68 -5.76 14.01
CA PRO A 82 -7.04 -6.06 12.60
C PRO A 82 -6.09 -7.03 11.92
N PHE A 83 -4.86 -7.18 12.42
CA PHE A 83 -3.84 -8.04 11.81
C PHE A 83 -3.96 -9.52 12.23
N THR A 84 -4.85 -9.87 13.14
CA THR A 84 -5.07 -11.25 13.62
C THR A 84 -6.20 -11.98 12.89
N LYS A 85 -7.06 -11.28 12.17
CA LYS A 85 -8.19 -11.89 11.45
C LYS A 85 -7.70 -12.72 10.25
N LYS A 86 -7.73 -14.04 10.40
CA LYS A 86 -7.51 -15.00 9.30
C LYS A 86 -8.87 -15.34 8.69
N LYS A 87 -9.24 -14.75 7.55
CA LYS A 87 -10.28 -15.32 6.69
C LYS A 87 -9.68 -16.41 5.80
N PRO A 88 -10.46 -17.44 5.39
CA PRO A 88 -9.95 -18.53 4.53
C PRO A 88 -9.41 -17.98 3.20
N GLU A 89 -8.23 -18.47 2.80
CA GLU A 89 -7.49 -18.04 1.60
C GLU A 89 -8.15 -18.48 0.27
N ASN A 90 -9.22 -19.26 0.30
CA ASN A 90 -9.80 -19.94 -0.88
C ASN A 90 -11.01 -19.22 -1.49
N THR A 91 -11.08 -17.90 -1.43
CA THR A 91 -12.10 -17.17 -2.18
C THR A 91 -11.57 -16.87 -3.57
N THR A 92 -12.16 -17.45 -4.61
CA THR A 92 -11.95 -17.02 -6.01
C THR A 92 -12.44 -15.58 -6.12
N LEU A 93 -11.51 -14.64 -6.11
CA LEU A 93 -11.84 -13.22 -6.16
C LEU A 93 -12.27 -12.85 -7.58
N GLU A 94 -13.45 -12.31 -7.73
CA GLU A 94 -13.87 -11.66 -8.97
C GLU A 94 -12.90 -10.51 -9.31
N LYS A 95 -12.70 -10.26 -10.59
CA LYS A 95 -11.76 -9.24 -11.09
C LYS A 95 -12.01 -7.85 -10.51
N ASP A 96 -13.26 -7.53 -10.19
CA ASP A 96 -13.72 -6.25 -9.67
C ASP A 96 -13.91 -6.21 -8.13
N TYR A 97 -13.58 -7.30 -7.43
CA TYR A 97 -13.78 -7.42 -5.98
C TYR A 97 -13.14 -6.26 -5.20
N TYR A 98 -11.86 -5.98 -5.46
CA TYR A 98 -11.16 -4.87 -4.79
C TYR A 98 -11.73 -3.50 -5.17
N GLN A 99 -12.21 -3.34 -6.41
CA GLN A 99 -12.81 -2.11 -6.90
C GLN A 99 -14.13 -1.80 -6.18
N LYS A 100 -14.95 -2.82 -5.94
CA LYS A 100 -16.22 -2.70 -5.21
C LYS A 100 -16.02 -2.30 -3.75
N HIS A 101 -14.95 -2.78 -3.13
CA HIS A 101 -14.63 -2.55 -1.72
C HIS A 101 -13.71 -1.35 -1.47
N THR A 102 -13.31 -0.61 -2.52
CA THR A 102 -12.50 0.60 -2.36
C THR A 102 -13.40 1.78 -1.97
N ILE A 103 -13.15 2.37 -0.80
CA ILE A 103 -13.92 3.50 -0.26
C ILE A 103 -13.16 4.83 -0.29
N ALA A 104 -11.83 4.79 -0.30
CA ALA A 104 -10.99 5.99 -0.27
C ALA A 104 -9.61 5.70 -0.89
N VAL A 105 -8.81 6.76 -1.02
CA VAL A 105 -7.39 6.66 -1.39
C VAL A 105 -6.55 7.39 -0.35
N ILE A 106 -5.50 6.73 0.17
CA ILE A 106 -4.51 7.36 1.04
C ILE A 106 -3.26 7.74 0.25
N ARG A 107 -2.81 8.98 0.39
CA ARG A 107 -1.57 9.48 -0.20
C ARG A 107 -0.65 10.08 0.85
N ILE A 108 0.61 9.65 0.86
CA ILE A 108 1.63 10.11 1.79
C ILE A 108 2.90 10.46 0.99
N PRO A 109 2.97 11.68 0.42
CA PRO A 109 4.06 12.08 -0.49
C PRO A 109 5.46 11.89 0.10
N LYS A 110 5.63 12.18 1.39
CA LYS A 110 6.92 12.08 2.09
C LYS A 110 7.58 10.70 2.00
N ILE A 111 6.77 9.64 1.94
CA ILE A 111 7.24 8.25 1.87
C ILE A 111 6.81 7.56 0.57
N ASN A 112 6.35 8.35 -0.41
CA ASN A 112 5.96 7.87 -1.74
C ASN A 112 4.90 6.76 -1.70
N VAL A 113 3.85 6.94 -0.90
CA VAL A 113 2.72 6.01 -0.76
C VAL A 113 1.48 6.58 -1.43
N ALA A 114 0.84 5.77 -2.27
CA ALA A 114 -0.49 5.97 -2.83
C ALA A 114 -1.21 4.61 -2.86
N LEU A 115 -2.20 4.39 -1.97
CA LEU A 115 -2.87 3.11 -1.80
C LEU A 115 -4.39 3.27 -1.83
N PRO A 116 -5.13 2.31 -2.41
CA PRO A 116 -6.56 2.20 -2.17
C PRO A 116 -6.81 1.87 -0.69
N VAL A 117 -7.89 2.41 -0.16
CA VAL A 117 -8.39 2.11 1.19
C VAL A 117 -9.65 1.30 1.04
N PHE A 118 -9.67 0.12 1.62
CA PHE A 118 -10.78 -0.81 1.58
C PHE A 118 -11.68 -0.68 2.82
N ASP A 119 -12.92 -1.12 2.71
CA ASP A 119 -13.94 -1.05 3.77
C ASP A 119 -13.81 -2.14 4.85
N GLN A 120 -12.92 -3.14 4.64
CA GLN A 120 -12.74 -4.27 5.55
C GLN A 120 -11.25 -4.53 5.82
N THR A 121 -10.95 -4.88 7.09
CA THR A 121 -9.60 -5.22 7.55
C THR A 121 -9.33 -6.72 7.48
N ASP A 122 -9.45 -7.33 6.31
CA ASP A 122 -9.04 -8.71 6.12
C ASP A 122 -7.66 -8.81 5.44
N ASN A 123 -7.08 -10.01 5.51
CA ASN A 123 -5.73 -10.26 4.99
C ASN A 123 -5.62 -10.06 3.47
N LEU A 124 -6.72 -10.26 2.72
CA LEU A 124 -6.74 -10.08 1.25
C LEU A 124 -6.55 -8.61 0.90
N PHE A 125 -7.29 -7.73 1.57
CA PHE A 125 -7.19 -6.29 1.37
C PHE A 125 -5.87 -5.72 1.90
N LEU A 126 -5.46 -6.13 3.11
CA LEU A 126 -4.24 -5.63 3.73
C LEU A 126 -2.96 -6.04 2.99
N LYS A 127 -2.96 -7.15 2.23
CA LYS A 127 -1.85 -7.53 1.34
C LYS A 127 -1.72 -6.62 0.12
N ARG A 128 -2.80 -5.95 -0.30
CA ARG A 128 -2.85 -5.15 -1.52
C ARG A 128 -2.78 -3.66 -1.27
N GLY A 129 -3.37 -3.17 -0.20
CA GLY A 129 -3.48 -1.74 0.08
C GLY A 129 -3.60 -1.44 1.56
N ALA A 130 -4.45 -0.49 1.88
CA ALA A 130 -4.82 -0.12 3.23
C ALA A 130 -6.31 -0.41 3.46
N ALA A 131 -6.75 -0.41 4.70
CA ALA A 131 -8.14 -0.60 5.06
C ALA A 131 -8.58 0.36 6.17
N LEU A 132 -9.84 0.73 6.18
CA LEU A 132 -10.48 1.41 7.30
C LEU A 132 -10.62 0.42 8.46
N LEU A 133 -10.13 0.79 9.65
CA LEU A 133 -10.27 -0.03 10.84
C LEU A 133 -11.74 -0.06 11.25
N GLU A 134 -12.28 -1.26 11.42
CA GLU A 134 -13.66 -1.45 11.86
C GLU A 134 -13.95 -0.72 13.18
N GLY A 135 -15.11 -0.05 13.28
CA GLY A 135 -15.49 0.74 14.46
C GLY A 135 -14.86 2.12 14.51
N THR A 136 -14.12 2.55 13.49
CA THR A 136 -13.63 3.93 13.36
C THR A 136 -14.40 4.70 12.29
N SER A 137 -14.37 6.04 12.38
CA SER A 137 -15.18 6.90 11.52
C SER A 137 -14.77 6.83 10.05
N TYR A 138 -15.75 6.89 9.16
CA TYR A 138 -15.51 7.24 7.76
C TYR A 138 -15.01 8.68 7.65
N PRO A 139 -14.13 9.00 6.68
CA PRO A 139 -13.59 10.34 6.51
C PRO A 139 -14.61 11.27 5.84
N ASP A 140 -15.49 11.90 6.63
CA ASP A 140 -16.53 12.80 6.12
C ASP A 140 -16.19 14.30 6.26
N GLY A 141 -15.08 14.59 6.90
CA GLY A 141 -14.61 15.96 7.06
C GLY A 141 -15.28 16.76 8.19
N GLY A 142 -16.24 16.23 8.93
CA GLY A 142 -16.91 16.86 10.05
C GLY A 142 -16.06 16.95 11.32
N LYS A 143 -16.66 17.40 12.42
CA LYS A 143 -16.12 17.31 13.77
C LYS A 143 -16.54 16.00 14.41
N GLY A 144 -15.86 15.58 15.47
CA GLY A 144 -16.14 14.30 16.13
C GLY A 144 -15.81 13.09 15.23
N ILE A 145 -14.74 13.20 14.45
CA ILE A 145 -14.29 12.18 13.49
C ILE A 145 -12.90 11.69 13.88
N HIS A 146 -12.75 10.37 13.95
CA HIS A 146 -11.45 9.72 14.05
C HIS A 146 -11.40 8.54 13.08
N THR A 147 -10.83 8.76 11.91
CA THR A 147 -10.63 7.75 10.88
C THR A 147 -9.30 7.03 11.12
N VAL A 148 -9.32 5.70 11.21
CA VAL A 148 -8.08 4.91 11.37
C VAL A 148 -7.86 4.06 10.13
N ILE A 149 -6.74 4.29 9.46
CA ILE A 149 -6.33 3.57 8.25
C ILE A 149 -5.16 2.64 8.60
N THR A 150 -5.37 1.36 8.42
CA THR A 150 -4.38 0.34 8.72
C THR A 150 -3.80 -0.29 7.45
N SER A 151 -2.53 -0.67 7.48
CA SER A 151 -1.88 -1.39 6.39
C SER A 151 -0.65 -2.17 6.90
N HIS A 152 -0.27 -3.20 6.18
CA HIS A 152 0.88 -4.03 6.52
C HIS A 152 2.21 -3.29 6.45
N ARG A 153 3.16 -3.79 7.22
CA ARG A 153 4.58 -3.42 7.20
C ARG A 153 5.43 -4.68 7.07
N GLY A 154 6.42 -4.63 6.17
CA GLY A 154 7.39 -5.71 6.04
C GLY A 154 6.99 -6.85 5.10
N LEU A 155 5.99 -6.67 4.25
CA LEU A 155 5.73 -7.62 3.17
C LEU A 155 6.86 -7.54 2.13
N LYS A 156 7.25 -8.71 1.59
CA LYS A 156 8.30 -8.80 0.58
C LYS A 156 7.84 -8.27 -0.79
N GLU A 157 6.56 -8.46 -1.09
CA GLU A 157 5.94 -8.15 -2.38
C GLU A 157 5.40 -6.72 -2.49
N ALA A 158 5.24 -6.01 -1.36
CA ALA A 158 4.66 -4.67 -1.34
C ALA A 158 5.17 -3.85 -0.14
N ARG A 159 5.59 -2.62 -0.40
CA ARG A 159 6.10 -1.74 0.66
C ARG A 159 5.00 -1.24 1.60
N LEU A 160 3.82 -0.92 1.08
CA LEU A 160 2.67 -0.44 1.84
C LEU A 160 3.08 0.60 2.90
N PHE A 161 2.83 0.34 4.21
CA PHE A 161 3.25 1.19 5.32
C PHE A 161 4.63 0.86 5.91
N SER A 162 5.51 0.16 5.14
CA SER A 162 6.87 -0.17 5.60
C SER A 162 7.70 1.06 5.97
N ASP A 163 7.48 2.18 5.30
CA ASP A 163 8.18 3.44 5.53
C ASP A 163 7.44 4.41 6.47
N LEU A 164 6.30 4.00 7.05
CA LEU A 164 5.52 4.85 7.98
C LEU A 164 6.35 5.43 9.14
N PRO A 165 7.32 4.70 9.72
CA PRO A 165 8.20 5.24 10.78
C PRO A 165 9.09 6.43 10.36
N LYS A 166 9.23 6.68 9.05
CA LYS A 166 9.98 7.86 8.54
C LYS A 166 9.20 9.16 8.64
N LEU A 167 7.90 9.10 8.94
CA LEU A 167 7.10 10.30 9.17
C LEU A 167 7.49 10.97 10.49
N LYS A 168 7.39 12.30 10.49
CA LYS A 168 7.66 13.16 11.63
C LYS A 168 6.48 14.10 11.84
N LYS A 169 6.34 14.64 13.07
CA LYS A 169 5.39 15.71 13.34
C LYS A 169 5.58 16.85 12.33
N GLY A 170 4.48 17.39 11.82
CA GLY A 170 4.48 18.40 10.78
C GLY A 170 4.42 17.87 9.34
N ASN A 171 4.68 16.58 9.10
CA ASN A 171 4.46 15.99 7.77
C ASN A 171 2.97 15.93 7.44
N HIS A 172 2.64 15.82 6.15
CA HIS A 172 1.27 15.78 5.68
C HIS A 172 0.96 14.44 5.03
N PHE A 173 -0.29 14.01 5.19
CA PHE A 173 -0.89 12.94 4.41
C PHE A 173 -2.32 13.33 4.02
N TYR A 174 -2.88 12.65 3.03
CA TYR A 174 -4.13 13.02 2.40
C TYR A 174 -5.03 11.81 2.26
N LEU A 175 -6.30 11.96 2.62
CA LEU A 175 -7.36 11.00 2.33
C LEU A 175 -8.26 11.59 1.24
N GLU A 176 -8.35 10.93 0.12
CA GLU A 176 -9.31 11.22 -0.93
C GLU A 176 -10.51 10.30 -0.73
N TYR A 177 -11.61 10.90 -0.36
CA TYR A 177 -12.87 10.22 -0.13
C TYR A 177 -13.93 10.87 -1.01
N LYS A 178 -14.50 10.07 -1.92
CA LYS A 178 -15.33 10.61 -3.01
C LYS A 178 -14.57 11.72 -3.74
N ASN A 179 -15.19 12.79 -4.11
CA ASN A 179 -14.53 13.89 -4.82
C ASN A 179 -13.88 14.93 -3.89
N GLN A 180 -13.70 14.61 -2.61
CA GLN A 180 -13.09 15.50 -1.63
C GLN A 180 -11.73 14.98 -1.17
N THR A 181 -10.77 15.90 -1.06
CA THR A 181 -9.45 15.60 -0.49
C THR A 181 -9.32 16.22 0.89
N PHE A 182 -9.10 15.38 1.89
CA PHE A 182 -8.88 15.78 3.28
C PHE A 182 -7.39 15.77 3.59
N ALA A 183 -6.84 16.92 3.98
CA ALA A 183 -5.44 17.06 4.36
C ALA A 183 -5.28 16.94 5.88
N TYR A 184 -4.28 16.17 6.30
CA TYR A 184 -3.94 15.97 7.71
C TYR A 184 -2.47 16.32 7.93
N LYS A 185 -2.20 17.05 9.02
CA LYS A 185 -0.86 17.36 9.49
C LYS A 185 -0.55 16.48 10.70
N VAL A 186 0.53 15.71 10.61
CA VAL A 186 0.96 14.81 11.70
C VAL A 186 1.22 15.61 12.97
N ASP A 187 0.50 15.29 14.03
CA ASP A 187 0.58 15.94 15.35
C ASP A 187 1.09 15.00 16.45
N LYS A 188 0.80 13.70 16.35
CA LYS A 188 1.19 12.70 17.36
C LYS A 188 1.72 11.42 16.70
N ILE A 189 2.82 10.89 17.22
CA ILE A 189 3.37 9.59 16.84
C ILE A 189 3.60 8.82 18.14
N GLN A 190 3.08 7.61 18.21
CA GLN A 190 3.19 6.74 19.40
C GLN A 190 3.17 5.27 19.02
N THR A 191 3.69 4.46 19.90
CA THR A 191 3.63 2.99 19.83
C THR A 191 2.75 2.50 20.97
N ILE A 192 1.85 1.58 20.68
CA ILE A 192 0.89 1.02 21.64
C ILE A 192 0.90 -0.51 21.57
N GLU A 193 0.40 -1.17 22.60
CA GLU A 193 0.03 -2.58 22.55
C GLU A 193 -1.16 -2.80 21.59
N PRO A 194 -1.32 -3.99 20.98
CA PRO A 194 -2.41 -4.27 20.05
C PRO A 194 -3.82 -4.08 20.60
N THR A 195 -3.97 -4.18 21.92
CA THR A 195 -5.23 -4.07 22.66
C THR A 195 -5.52 -2.67 23.20
N GLU A 196 -4.54 -1.76 23.16
CA GLU A 196 -4.67 -0.38 23.67
C GLU A 196 -5.35 0.54 22.64
N VAL A 197 -6.66 0.41 22.49
CA VAL A 197 -7.43 1.15 21.48
C VAL A 197 -7.99 2.50 21.95
N GLU A 198 -7.85 2.86 23.22
CA GLU A 198 -8.40 4.10 23.80
C GLU A 198 -7.87 5.36 23.09
N THR A 199 -6.65 5.31 22.58
CA THR A 199 -6.05 6.43 21.82
C THR A 199 -6.68 6.64 20.46
N LEU A 200 -7.51 5.70 20.00
CA LEU A 200 -8.26 5.76 18.74
C LEU A 200 -9.68 6.29 18.94
N ASN A 201 -10.07 6.56 20.18
CA ASN A 201 -11.40 7.10 20.49
C ASN A 201 -11.62 8.45 19.83
N ILE A 202 -12.90 8.72 19.55
CA ILE A 202 -13.35 9.98 18.96
C ILE A 202 -13.24 11.08 20.01
N VAL A 203 -12.78 12.26 19.60
CA VAL A 203 -12.78 13.48 20.38
C VAL A 203 -13.78 14.45 19.74
N GLU A 204 -14.78 14.89 20.49
CA GLU A 204 -16.00 15.54 20.02
C GLU A 204 -15.74 16.72 19.04
N ASP A 205 -14.84 17.63 19.38
CA ASP A 205 -14.55 18.82 18.56
C ASP A 205 -13.40 18.65 17.56
N LYS A 206 -12.85 17.46 17.43
CA LYS A 206 -11.67 17.21 16.60
C LYS A 206 -12.04 16.41 15.35
N ASN A 207 -11.16 16.55 14.35
CA ASN A 207 -11.15 15.68 13.19
C ASN A 207 -9.73 15.12 13.05
N TYR A 208 -9.61 13.85 13.38
CA TYR A 208 -8.36 13.11 13.33
C TYR A 208 -8.39 12.04 12.25
N ALA A 209 -7.23 11.79 11.67
CA ALA A 209 -6.95 10.55 10.97
C ALA A 209 -5.68 9.92 11.54
N THR A 210 -5.68 8.61 11.79
CA THR A 210 -4.53 7.87 12.28
C THR A 210 -4.13 6.79 11.27
N LEU A 211 -2.85 6.75 10.93
CA LEU A 211 -2.24 5.68 10.15
C LEU A 211 -1.66 4.65 11.11
N MET A 212 -2.04 3.39 10.95
CA MET A 212 -1.65 2.32 11.85
C MET A 212 -0.91 1.20 11.10
N THR A 213 0.18 0.71 11.70
CA THR A 213 0.91 -0.46 11.18
C THR A 213 1.62 -1.22 12.31
N CYS A 214 2.11 -2.43 12.01
CA CYS A 214 2.86 -3.23 12.96
C CYS A 214 4.27 -2.68 13.22
N THR A 215 4.76 -2.86 14.45
CA THR A 215 6.12 -2.49 14.88
C THR A 215 6.57 -3.38 16.06
N PRO A 216 7.89 -3.64 16.29
CA PRO A 216 9.02 -3.41 15.38
C PRO A 216 8.95 -4.26 14.11
N TYR A 217 9.77 -3.91 13.10
CA TYR A 217 9.82 -4.63 11.82
C TYR A 217 10.17 -6.12 12.03
N GLY A 218 9.33 -7.01 11.49
CA GLY A 218 9.52 -8.46 11.58
C GLY A 218 9.08 -9.10 12.92
N VAL A 219 8.99 -8.33 14.01
CA VAL A 219 8.50 -8.81 15.31
C VAL A 219 6.99 -8.60 15.45
N ASN A 220 6.50 -7.42 15.03
CA ASN A 220 5.08 -7.07 14.96
C ASN A 220 4.31 -7.12 16.30
N SER A 221 5.00 -7.02 17.42
CA SER A 221 4.42 -7.11 18.77
C SER A 221 3.54 -5.91 19.15
N HIS A 222 3.82 -4.74 18.58
CA HIS A 222 3.14 -3.46 18.89
C HIS A 222 2.53 -2.86 17.64
N ARG A 223 1.80 -1.73 17.82
CA ARG A 223 1.24 -0.93 16.73
C ARG A 223 1.82 0.47 16.75
N LEU A 224 2.39 0.89 15.61
CA LEU A 224 2.82 2.27 15.38
C LEU A 224 1.60 3.07 14.91
N LEU A 225 1.30 4.15 15.61
CA LEU A 225 0.25 5.10 15.27
C LEU A 225 0.89 6.43 14.86
N VAL A 226 0.49 6.93 13.69
CA VAL A 226 0.85 8.26 13.19
C VAL A 226 -0.46 9.04 12.99
N ARG A 227 -0.82 9.85 14.00
CA ARG A 227 -2.04 10.64 13.99
C ARG A 227 -1.80 11.99 13.32
N GLY A 228 -2.76 12.44 12.54
CA GLY A 228 -2.83 13.80 12.02
C GLY A 228 -4.13 14.49 12.38
N THR A 229 -4.02 15.78 12.64
CA THR A 229 -5.16 16.69 12.76
C THR A 229 -5.48 17.25 11.38
N ARG A 230 -6.77 17.34 11.07
CA ARG A 230 -7.24 17.91 9.81
C ARG A 230 -6.84 19.38 9.68
N ILE A 231 -6.42 19.74 8.48
CA ILE A 231 -6.09 21.11 8.07
C ILE A 231 -6.80 21.45 6.76
N PRO A 232 -6.99 22.74 6.43
CA PRO A 232 -7.50 23.14 5.12
C PRO A 232 -6.60 22.63 3.98
N PHE A 233 -7.22 22.09 2.93
CA PHE A 233 -6.50 21.64 1.74
C PHE A 233 -6.26 22.83 0.80
N SER A 234 -5.00 23.20 0.59
CA SER A 234 -4.60 24.37 -0.19
C SER A 234 -4.20 24.01 -1.63
N GLU A 235 -4.22 24.98 -2.54
CA GLU A 235 -3.73 24.81 -3.91
C GLU A 235 -2.24 24.42 -3.98
N GLY A 236 -1.41 24.87 -3.04
CA GLY A 236 -0.02 24.42 -2.92
C GLY A 236 0.09 22.92 -2.60
N MET A 237 -0.79 22.42 -1.73
CA MET A 237 -0.86 20.98 -1.41
C MET A 237 -1.34 20.16 -2.61
N LYS A 238 -2.30 20.66 -3.37
CA LYS A 238 -2.78 20.03 -4.61
C LYS A 238 -1.65 19.86 -5.64
N LYS A 239 -0.85 20.90 -5.87
CA LYS A 239 0.32 20.83 -6.75
C LYS A 239 1.37 19.83 -6.25
N THR A 240 1.63 19.81 -4.94
CA THR A 240 2.55 18.86 -4.31
C THR A 240 2.06 17.42 -4.49
N LEU A 241 0.78 17.17 -4.30
CA LEU A 241 0.15 15.87 -4.45
C LEU A 241 0.24 15.39 -5.91
N ALA A 242 -0.13 16.23 -6.88
CA ALA A 242 -0.05 15.88 -8.30
C ALA A 242 1.41 15.57 -8.74
N LYS A 243 2.40 16.31 -8.20
CA LYS A 243 3.82 16.01 -8.44
C LYS A 243 4.22 14.65 -7.83
N ALA A 244 3.78 14.36 -6.60
CA ALA A 244 4.07 13.11 -5.93
C ALA A 244 3.47 11.91 -6.69
N ASP A 245 2.23 12.00 -7.15
CA ASP A 245 1.56 10.96 -7.93
C ASP A 245 2.31 10.67 -9.24
N ARG A 246 2.77 11.71 -9.93
CA ARG A 246 3.59 11.56 -11.14
C ARG A 246 4.92 10.85 -10.84
N VAL A 247 5.61 11.25 -9.78
CA VAL A 247 6.88 10.65 -9.35
C VAL A 247 6.66 9.18 -8.97
N HIS A 248 5.61 8.88 -8.21
CA HIS A 248 5.26 7.52 -7.79
C HIS A 248 5.04 6.61 -9.00
N ARG A 249 4.22 7.03 -9.97
CA ARG A 249 3.94 6.29 -11.20
C ARG A 249 5.19 6.09 -12.05
N ASN A 250 5.96 7.15 -12.29
CA ASN A 250 7.16 7.08 -13.13
C ASN A 250 8.23 6.19 -12.50
N ARG A 251 8.39 6.21 -11.17
CA ARG A 251 9.31 5.33 -10.46
C ARG A 251 8.96 3.86 -10.63
N SER A 252 7.69 3.50 -10.46
CA SER A 252 7.23 2.11 -10.63
C SER A 252 7.46 1.62 -12.06
N LEU A 253 7.12 2.44 -13.07
CA LEU A 253 7.38 2.11 -14.48
C LEU A 253 8.88 1.97 -14.76
N ALA A 254 9.71 2.89 -14.25
CA ALA A 254 11.16 2.83 -14.44
C ALA A 254 11.75 1.54 -13.84
N ILE A 255 11.31 1.10 -12.65
CA ILE A 255 11.74 -0.15 -12.03
C ILE A 255 11.37 -1.35 -12.91
N LEU A 256 10.15 -1.41 -13.43
CA LEU A 256 9.68 -2.49 -14.29
C LEU A 256 10.49 -2.57 -15.60
N ILE A 257 10.68 -1.42 -16.27
CA ILE A 257 11.46 -1.34 -17.51
C ILE A 257 12.92 -1.75 -17.26
N PHE A 258 13.56 -1.21 -16.21
CA PHE A 258 14.94 -1.55 -15.86
C PHE A 258 15.08 -3.03 -15.56
N SER A 259 14.17 -3.62 -14.78
CA SER A 259 14.20 -5.05 -14.46
C SER A 259 14.06 -5.92 -15.70
N LEU A 260 13.17 -5.54 -16.63
CA LEU A 260 12.99 -6.23 -17.90
C LEU A 260 14.27 -6.17 -18.75
N LEU A 261 14.86 -4.99 -18.92
CA LEU A 261 16.11 -4.82 -19.68
C LEU A 261 17.27 -5.59 -19.07
N LEU A 262 17.38 -5.60 -17.74
CA LEU A 262 18.40 -6.37 -17.03
C LEU A 262 18.25 -7.87 -17.29
N MET A 263 17.01 -8.40 -17.21
CA MET A 263 16.73 -9.80 -17.47
C MET A 263 17.03 -10.20 -18.93
N ILE A 264 16.69 -9.32 -19.90
CA ILE A 264 17.04 -9.53 -21.32
C ILE A 264 18.56 -9.54 -21.51
N GLY A 265 19.29 -8.62 -20.87
CA GLY A 265 20.74 -8.56 -20.91
C GLY A 265 21.40 -9.84 -20.37
N ILE A 266 20.96 -10.29 -19.18
CA ILE A 266 21.43 -11.55 -18.57
C ILE A 266 21.10 -12.73 -19.49
N GLY A 267 19.86 -12.81 -19.99
CA GLY A 267 19.46 -13.86 -20.93
C GLY A 267 20.31 -13.93 -22.20
N SER A 268 20.66 -12.76 -22.75
CA SER A 268 21.55 -12.66 -23.94
C SER A 268 22.95 -13.15 -23.64
N ILE A 269 23.53 -12.82 -22.48
CA ILE A 269 24.85 -13.29 -22.04
C ILE A 269 24.84 -14.82 -21.89
N VAL A 270 23.82 -15.33 -21.17
CA VAL A 270 23.63 -16.79 -20.97
C VAL A 270 23.51 -17.51 -22.32
N PHE A 271 22.68 -16.98 -23.22
CA PHE A 271 22.49 -17.57 -24.56
C PHE A 271 23.78 -17.62 -25.36
N LYS A 272 24.55 -16.50 -25.42
CA LYS A 272 25.86 -16.43 -26.11
C LYS A 272 26.82 -17.44 -25.49
N ARG A 273 26.89 -17.56 -24.18
CA ARG A 273 27.77 -18.50 -23.48
C ARG A 273 27.39 -19.95 -23.79
N ILE A 274 26.11 -20.31 -23.74
CA ILE A 274 25.63 -21.66 -24.08
C ILE A 274 25.94 -21.98 -25.54
N LYS A 275 25.75 -21.04 -26.47
CA LYS A 275 26.12 -21.23 -27.89
C LYS A 275 27.61 -21.50 -28.06
N SER A 276 28.48 -20.73 -27.38
CA SER A 276 29.95 -20.93 -27.43
C SER A 276 30.38 -22.30 -26.87
N LEU A 277 29.69 -22.75 -25.79
CA LEU A 277 29.99 -24.08 -25.22
C LEU A 277 29.54 -25.23 -26.13
N LYS A 278 28.42 -25.06 -26.87
CA LYS A 278 27.97 -26.06 -27.88
C LYS A 278 28.97 -26.17 -29.05
N VAL A 279 29.55 -25.06 -29.53
CA VAL A 279 30.57 -25.05 -30.60
C VAL A 279 31.84 -25.77 -30.12
N ARG A 280 32.31 -25.46 -28.90
CA ARG A 280 33.47 -26.13 -28.27
C ARG A 280 33.29 -27.66 -28.09
N LYS A 281 32.07 -28.16 -28.07
CA LYS A 281 31.76 -29.60 -27.93
C LYS A 281 31.83 -30.33 -29.28
N ARG A 282 31.68 -29.61 -30.42
CA ARG A 282 31.71 -30.17 -31.77
C ARG A 282 33.12 -30.16 -32.40
N SER A 283 34.01 -29.35 -31.88
CA SER A 283 35.45 -29.32 -32.16
C SER A 283 36.24 -30.14 -31.11
#